data_d6f3fef060bc01899a7c5267bf7783a9
#
_entry.id   d6f3fef060bc01899a7c5267bf7783a9
#
_cell.length_a   1.000
_cell.length_b   1.000
_cell.length_c   1.000
_cell.angle_alpha   90.00
_cell.angle_beta   90.00
_cell.angle_gamma   90.00
#
_symmetry.space_group_name_H-M   'P 1'
#
loop_
_entity.id
_entity.type
_entity.pdbx_description
1 polymer ?
#
loop_
_entity_poly.entity_id
_entity_poly.type
_entity_poly.pdbx_seq_one_letter_code
_entity_poly.pdbx_strand_id
1 'polypeptide(L)'
;ELLRKVDELNNDPDVDGFIVQLPLPKHISEQKIIEAIDYRKDVDGFHPINVGRMSIGLPCFVSATPAGILELLRRYEIPTRGKHCVVLGRSNIVGKPMATLMMQKAYPGDCTVTVCHSRSENLKEMCLSADIIIVALGVPEFLKGDMVKEGAVIVDVGTTRVPDATRKSGFKLTGDVKFDEVAPICL
;
A
#
# COMPACT_ATOMS: atom_id res chain seq x y z
N GLU A 1 -9.49 -22.78 -16.46
CA GLU A 1 -10.65 -22.77 -15.53
C GLU A 1 -10.86 -21.37 -14.95
N LEU A 2 -9.86 -20.73 -14.30
CA LEU A 2 -10.00 -19.40 -13.69
C LEU A 2 -10.39 -18.31 -14.71
N LEU A 3 -9.72 -18.24 -15.89
CA LEU A 3 -10.09 -17.29 -16.93
C LEU A 3 -11.53 -17.44 -17.41
N ARG A 4 -12.03 -18.68 -17.53
CA ARG A 4 -13.42 -18.91 -17.89
C ARG A 4 -14.38 -18.37 -16.81
N LYS A 5 -14.01 -18.53 -15.52
CA LYS A 5 -14.82 -17.97 -14.41
C LYS A 5 -14.80 -16.45 -14.40
N VAL A 6 -13.66 -15.84 -14.70
CA VAL A 6 -13.55 -14.37 -14.88
C VAL A 6 -14.46 -13.90 -16.01
N ASP A 7 -14.45 -14.59 -17.15
CA ASP A 7 -15.31 -14.25 -18.28
C ASP A 7 -16.81 -14.38 -17.95
N GLU A 8 -17.20 -15.46 -17.26
CA GLU A 8 -18.57 -15.63 -16.75
C GLU A 8 -19.01 -14.44 -15.87
N LEU A 9 -18.17 -14.04 -14.90
CA LEU A 9 -18.48 -12.92 -13.98
C LEU A 9 -18.50 -11.55 -14.68
N ASN A 10 -17.62 -11.35 -15.67
CA ASN A 10 -17.62 -10.15 -16.49
C ASN A 10 -18.97 -9.99 -17.22
N ASN A 11 -19.53 -11.06 -17.75
CA ASN A 11 -20.75 -11.05 -18.56
C ASN A 11 -22.04 -11.20 -17.73
N ASP A 12 -21.94 -11.45 -16.44
CA ASP A 12 -23.10 -11.59 -15.55
C ASP A 12 -23.63 -10.19 -15.15
N PRO A 13 -24.87 -9.81 -15.53
CA PRO A 13 -25.44 -8.51 -15.20
C PRO A 13 -25.76 -8.35 -13.71
N ASP A 14 -25.87 -9.44 -12.95
CA ASP A 14 -26.18 -9.41 -11.51
C ASP A 14 -24.90 -9.29 -10.65
N VAL A 15 -23.72 -9.24 -11.28
CA VAL A 15 -22.43 -9.05 -10.63
C VAL A 15 -21.92 -7.64 -10.86
N ASP A 16 -21.94 -6.79 -9.84
CA ASP A 16 -21.45 -5.40 -9.90
C ASP A 16 -19.91 -5.32 -9.88
N GLY A 17 -19.25 -6.27 -9.20
CA GLY A 17 -17.80 -6.33 -9.12
C GLY A 17 -17.33 -7.57 -8.38
N PHE A 18 -16.08 -7.93 -8.57
CA PHE A 18 -15.47 -9.09 -7.91
C PHE A 18 -13.97 -8.91 -7.73
N ILE A 19 -13.38 -9.75 -6.89
CA ILE A 19 -11.94 -9.83 -6.67
C ILE A 19 -11.42 -11.21 -7.05
N VAL A 20 -10.18 -11.25 -7.47
CA VAL A 20 -9.40 -12.49 -7.54
C VAL A 20 -8.28 -12.39 -6.53
N GLN A 21 -8.42 -13.12 -5.42
CA GLN A 21 -7.51 -13.01 -4.28
C GLN A 21 -6.06 -13.32 -4.69
N LEU A 22 -5.18 -12.37 -4.45
CA LEU A 22 -3.75 -12.52 -4.63
C LEU A 22 -3.06 -12.93 -3.30
N PRO A 23 -1.89 -13.62 -3.37
CA PRO A 23 -1.18 -14.07 -4.57
C PRO A 23 -1.80 -15.33 -5.20
N LEU A 24 -1.65 -15.47 -6.51
CA LEU A 24 -2.07 -16.69 -7.23
C LEU A 24 -0.99 -17.78 -7.16
N PRO A 25 -1.35 -19.05 -7.35
CA PRO A 25 -0.38 -20.14 -7.52
C PRO A 25 0.58 -19.84 -8.68
N LYS A 26 1.86 -20.19 -8.52
CA LYS A 26 2.95 -19.84 -9.46
C LYS A 26 2.72 -20.23 -10.93
N HIS A 27 1.87 -21.20 -11.20
CA HIS A 27 1.54 -21.64 -12.56
C HIS A 27 0.47 -20.78 -13.24
N ILE A 28 -0.14 -19.83 -12.51
CA ILE A 28 -1.15 -18.90 -13.02
C ILE A 28 -0.52 -17.51 -13.12
N SER A 29 -0.62 -16.88 -14.28
CA SER A 29 -0.15 -15.52 -14.48
C SER A 29 -1.13 -14.52 -13.87
N GLU A 30 -0.74 -13.85 -12.79
CA GLU A 30 -1.54 -12.79 -12.16
C GLU A 30 -1.88 -11.68 -13.16
N GLN A 31 -0.92 -11.24 -13.96
CA GLN A 31 -1.14 -10.19 -14.96
C GLN A 31 -2.25 -10.57 -15.95
N LYS A 32 -2.23 -11.80 -16.49
CA LYS A 32 -3.27 -12.25 -17.42
C LYS A 32 -4.66 -12.30 -16.79
N ILE A 33 -4.74 -12.63 -15.50
CA ILE A 33 -6.01 -12.66 -14.78
C ILE A 33 -6.50 -11.23 -14.53
N ILE A 34 -5.64 -10.32 -14.05
CA ILE A 34 -5.99 -8.92 -13.80
C ILE A 34 -6.47 -8.25 -15.10
N GLU A 35 -5.75 -8.43 -16.21
CA GLU A 35 -6.13 -7.86 -17.52
C GLU A 35 -7.41 -8.48 -18.11
N ALA A 36 -7.79 -9.68 -17.69
CA ALA A 36 -9.02 -10.32 -18.13
C ALA A 36 -10.28 -9.82 -17.39
N ILE A 37 -10.13 -9.21 -16.21
CA ILE A 37 -11.26 -8.63 -15.46
C ILE A 37 -11.74 -7.38 -16.19
N ASP A 38 -13.05 -7.21 -16.36
CA ASP A 38 -13.59 -5.92 -16.82
C ASP A 38 -13.22 -4.84 -15.79
N TYR A 39 -12.50 -3.79 -16.23
CA TYR A 39 -12.03 -2.74 -15.32
C TYR A 39 -13.17 -2.06 -14.54
N ARG A 40 -14.42 -2.14 -15.03
CA ARG A 40 -15.62 -1.61 -14.37
C ARG A 40 -16.10 -2.50 -13.22
N LYS A 41 -15.63 -3.77 -13.18
CA LYS A 41 -15.92 -4.75 -12.14
C LYS A 41 -14.69 -5.10 -11.27
N ASP A 42 -13.53 -4.49 -11.59
CA ASP A 42 -12.27 -4.65 -10.85
C ASP A 42 -12.29 -3.80 -9.57
N VAL A 43 -12.94 -4.28 -8.52
CA VAL A 43 -13.06 -3.55 -7.25
C VAL A 43 -11.75 -3.46 -6.45
N ASP A 44 -10.75 -4.26 -6.78
CA ASP A 44 -9.39 -4.15 -6.22
C ASP A 44 -8.59 -2.98 -6.85
N GLY A 45 -9.01 -2.49 -8.04
CA GLY A 45 -8.33 -1.40 -8.72
C GLY A 45 -6.96 -1.75 -9.30
N PHE A 46 -6.73 -3.03 -9.60
CA PHE A 46 -5.43 -3.49 -10.13
C PHE A 46 -5.35 -3.48 -11.65
N HIS A 47 -6.49 -3.41 -12.34
CA HIS A 47 -6.53 -3.38 -13.80
C HIS A 47 -5.76 -2.16 -14.33
N PRO A 48 -4.94 -2.29 -15.39
CA PRO A 48 -4.14 -1.19 -15.94
C PRO A 48 -4.96 0.07 -16.27
N ILE A 49 -6.21 -0.06 -16.68
CA ILE A 49 -7.11 1.09 -16.91
C ILE A 49 -7.41 1.82 -15.60
N ASN A 50 -7.73 1.12 -14.50
CA ASN A 50 -7.97 1.74 -13.21
C ASN A 50 -6.71 2.41 -12.67
N VAL A 51 -5.56 1.75 -12.78
CA VAL A 51 -4.24 2.32 -12.40
C VAL A 51 -3.93 3.58 -13.21
N GLY A 52 -4.15 3.56 -14.53
CA GLY A 52 -3.95 4.72 -15.39
C GLY A 52 -4.90 5.87 -15.04
N ARG A 53 -6.19 5.58 -14.83
CA ARG A 53 -7.20 6.57 -14.40
C ARG A 53 -6.85 7.19 -13.05
N MET A 54 -6.45 6.36 -12.08
CA MET A 54 -5.96 6.81 -10.78
C MET A 54 -4.77 7.75 -10.94
N SER A 55 -3.79 7.41 -11.78
CA SER A 55 -2.58 8.22 -11.97
C SER A 55 -2.86 9.63 -12.51
N ILE A 56 -3.93 9.80 -13.27
CA ILE A 56 -4.34 11.11 -13.84
C ILE A 56 -5.55 11.74 -13.13
N GLY A 57 -5.95 11.17 -11.98
CA GLY A 57 -7.02 11.73 -11.14
C GLY A 57 -8.43 11.55 -11.70
N LEU A 58 -8.67 10.57 -12.56
CA LEU A 58 -10.01 10.24 -13.06
C LEU A 58 -10.72 9.25 -12.12
N PRO A 59 -12.08 9.28 -12.08
CA PRO A 59 -12.85 8.30 -11.30
C PRO A 59 -12.50 6.86 -11.67
N CYS A 60 -12.15 6.04 -10.69
CA CYS A 60 -11.78 4.64 -10.86
C CYS A 60 -11.92 3.90 -9.54
N PHE A 61 -11.85 2.58 -9.57
CA PHE A 61 -11.57 1.80 -8.38
C PHE A 61 -10.11 2.01 -7.95
N VAL A 62 -9.92 2.22 -6.65
CA VAL A 62 -8.60 2.39 -6.02
C VAL A 62 -8.35 1.22 -5.09
N SER A 63 -7.16 0.67 -5.13
CA SER A 63 -6.76 -0.44 -4.24
C SER A 63 -7.11 -0.15 -2.78
N ALA A 64 -7.73 -1.13 -2.11
CA ALA A 64 -8.33 -0.96 -0.78
C ALA A 64 -7.32 -0.52 0.29
N THR A 65 -6.11 -1.08 0.31
CA THR A 65 -5.07 -0.70 1.28
C THR A 65 -4.63 0.75 1.11
N PRO A 66 -4.24 1.23 -0.07
CA PRO A 66 -3.97 2.65 -0.29
C PRO A 66 -5.15 3.57 0.05
N ALA A 67 -6.36 3.20 -0.36
CA ALA A 67 -7.56 3.98 -0.03
C ALA A 67 -7.80 4.06 1.50
N GLY A 68 -7.60 2.94 2.21
CA GLY A 68 -7.69 2.88 3.67
C GLY A 68 -6.65 3.76 4.37
N ILE A 69 -5.42 3.82 3.84
CA ILE A 69 -4.36 4.68 4.37
C ILE A 69 -4.74 6.16 4.21
N LEU A 70 -5.25 6.57 3.04
CA LEU A 70 -5.75 7.94 2.86
C LEU A 70 -6.88 8.26 3.84
N GLU A 71 -7.81 7.32 4.05
CA GLU A 71 -8.90 7.48 5.01
C GLU A 71 -8.39 7.63 6.45
N LEU A 72 -7.36 6.87 6.85
CA LEU A 72 -6.70 7.05 8.15
C LEU A 72 -6.08 8.46 8.26
N LEU A 73 -5.28 8.87 7.29
CA LEU A 73 -4.66 10.21 7.29
C LEU A 73 -5.73 11.31 7.37
N ARG A 74 -6.86 11.14 6.70
CA ARG A 74 -7.98 12.07 6.74
C ARG A 74 -8.66 12.12 8.12
N ARG A 75 -8.94 10.97 8.73
CA ARG A 75 -9.61 10.88 10.06
C ARG A 75 -8.75 11.39 11.19
N TYR A 76 -7.44 11.21 11.08
CA TYR A 76 -6.48 11.76 12.05
C TYR A 76 -6.08 13.21 11.72
N GLU A 77 -6.72 13.81 10.70
CA GLU A 77 -6.47 15.20 10.27
C GLU A 77 -4.98 15.50 10.00
N ILE A 78 -4.24 14.50 9.51
CA ILE A 78 -2.81 14.63 9.24
C ILE A 78 -2.57 15.64 8.12
N PRO A 79 -1.81 16.73 8.35
CA PRO A 79 -1.50 17.69 7.31
C PRO A 79 -0.54 17.07 6.29
N THR A 80 -0.99 16.94 5.03
CA THR A 80 -0.21 16.32 3.96
C THR A 80 0.34 17.33 2.95
N ARG A 81 -0.35 18.45 2.75
CA ARG A 81 0.00 19.45 1.75
C ARG A 81 1.40 20.02 1.97
N GLY A 82 2.26 19.92 0.95
CA GLY A 82 3.63 20.42 0.98
C GLY A 82 4.58 19.60 1.85
N LYS A 83 4.12 18.47 2.41
CA LYS A 83 4.93 17.57 3.22
C LYS A 83 5.79 16.66 2.36
N HIS A 84 6.91 16.20 2.92
CA HIS A 84 7.72 15.16 2.32
C HIS A 84 7.23 13.79 2.78
N CYS A 85 6.71 13.01 1.85
CA CYS A 85 6.25 11.63 2.08
C CYS A 85 7.26 10.63 1.50
N VAL A 86 7.77 9.75 2.32
CA VAL A 86 8.61 8.62 1.89
C VAL A 86 7.77 7.33 1.90
N VAL A 87 7.71 6.66 0.77
CA VAL A 87 7.05 5.36 0.62
C VAL A 87 8.12 4.28 0.53
N LEU A 88 8.20 3.41 1.55
CA LEU A 88 9.08 2.26 1.59
C LEU A 88 8.38 1.06 0.96
N GLY A 89 8.79 0.71 -0.24
CA GLY A 89 8.19 -0.34 -1.07
C GLY A 89 7.66 0.19 -2.40
N ARG A 90 7.66 -0.68 -3.42
CA ARG A 90 7.21 -0.31 -4.79
C ARG A 90 6.35 -1.40 -5.43
N SER A 91 5.58 -2.12 -4.62
CA SER A 91 4.64 -3.12 -5.13
C SER A 91 3.53 -2.44 -5.97
N ASN A 92 2.96 -3.19 -6.90
CA ASN A 92 1.85 -2.69 -7.72
C ASN A 92 0.55 -2.51 -6.91
N ILE A 93 0.44 -3.21 -5.77
CA ILE A 93 -0.78 -3.22 -4.95
C ILE A 93 -0.78 -2.19 -3.81
N VAL A 94 0.40 -1.74 -3.35
CA VAL A 94 0.51 -0.75 -2.26
C VAL A 94 1.46 0.38 -2.61
N GLY A 95 2.76 0.10 -2.83
CA GLY A 95 3.79 1.14 -2.89
C GLY A 95 3.58 2.14 -4.04
N LYS A 96 3.38 1.67 -5.26
CA LYS A 96 3.12 2.53 -6.42
C LYS A 96 1.79 3.29 -6.31
N PRO A 97 0.66 2.66 -5.95
CA PRO A 97 -0.59 3.38 -5.70
C PRO A 97 -0.45 4.46 -4.63
N MET A 98 0.20 4.15 -3.50
CA MET A 98 0.41 5.13 -2.44
C MET A 98 1.22 6.34 -2.92
N ALA A 99 2.33 6.12 -3.62
CA ALA A 99 3.12 7.21 -4.16
C ALA A 99 2.29 8.09 -5.10
N THR A 100 1.51 7.47 -5.98
CA THR A 100 0.62 8.17 -6.91
C THR A 100 -0.42 9.00 -6.17
N LEU A 101 -1.10 8.42 -5.18
CA LEU A 101 -2.17 9.10 -4.44
C LEU A 101 -1.63 10.24 -3.57
N MET A 102 -0.48 10.04 -2.90
CA MET A 102 0.11 11.07 -2.04
C MET A 102 0.64 12.27 -2.82
N MET A 103 0.98 12.14 -4.11
CA MET A 103 1.38 13.28 -4.93
C MET A 103 0.22 13.99 -5.63
N GLN A 104 -0.99 13.44 -5.64
CA GLN A 104 -2.15 14.08 -6.27
C GLN A 104 -2.53 15.37 -5.57
N LYS A 105 -3.03 16.35 -6.36
CA LYS A 105 -3.58 17.60 -5.85
C LYS A 105 -4.96 17.36 -5.20
N ALA A 106 -4.92 16.76 -4.02
CA ALA A 106 -6.09 16.37 -3.23
C ALA A 106 -5.73 16.35 -1.75
N TYR A 107 -6.72 16.19 -0.88
CA TYR A 107 -6.52 15.90 0.54
C TYR A 107 -7.17 14.55 0.91
N PRO A 108 -6.41 13.63 1.52
CA PRO A 108 -4.95 13.65 1.74
C PRO A 108 -4.19 13.55 0.41
N GLY A 109 -3.05 14.25 0.29
CA GLY A 109 -2.22 14.33 -0.91
C GLY A 109 -1.38 15.61 -0.92
N ASP A 110 -1.09 16.15 -2.11
CA ASP A 110 -0.24 17.36 -2.30
C ASP A 110 1.15 17.24 -1.65
N CYS A 111 1.70 16.02 -1.55
CA CYS A 111 3.03 15.76 -1.01
C CYS A 111 4.12 15.80 -2.09
N THR A 112 5.34 16.12 -1.66
CA THR A 112 6.54 15.68 -2.38
C THR A 112 6.81 14.23 -2.00
N VAL A 113 6.87 13.32 -2.97
CA VAL A 113 6.93 11.88 -2.69
C VAL A 113 8.26 11.28 -3.14
N THR A 114 8.92 10.57 -2.24
CA THR A 114 10.10 9.74 -2.53
C THR A 114 9.73 8.27 -2.36
N VAL A 115 10.02 7.44 -3.37
CA VAL A 115 9.81 5.98 -3.31
C VAL A 115 11.13 5.28 -3.10
N CYS A 116 11.25 4.54 -2.00
CA CYS A 116 12.43 3.77 -1.66
C CYS A 116 12.18 2.26 -1.79
N HIS A 117 13.23 1.53 -2.07
CA HIS A 117 13.20 0.09 -2.26
C HIS A 117 14.53 -0.56 -1.89
N SER A 118 14.64 -1.87 -1.99
CA SER A 118 15.82 -2.67 -1.58
C SER A 118 17.15 -2.31 -2.26
N ARG A 119 17.12 -1.45 -3.28
CA ARG A 119 18.32 -0.95 -3.98
C ARG A 119 18.49 0.57 -3.83
N SER A 120 17.71 1.21 -2.98
CA SER A 120 17.88 2.63 -2.68
C SER A 120 19.10 2.84 -1.81
N GLU A 121 19.93 3.79 -2.20
CA GLU A 121 21.06 4.25 -1.40
C GLU A 121 20.58 5.32 -0.40
N ASN A 122 21.32 5.53 0.68
CA ASN A 122 21.06 6.56 1.70
C ASN A 122 19.63 6.49 2.29
N LEU A 123 19.11 5.26 2.48
CA LEU A 123 17.74 5.05 2.90
C LEU A 123 17.44 5.70 4.26
N LYS A 124 18.38 5.66 5.19
CA LYS A 124 18.24 6.28 6.52
C LYS A 124 18.05 7.79 6.41
N GLU A 125 18.87 8.46 5.62
CA GLU A 125 18.79 9.91 5.41
C GLU A 125 17.47 10.31 4.76
N MET A 126 16.98 9.52 3.79
CA MET A 126 15.67 9.75 3.18
C MET A 126 14.54 9.61 4.22
N CYS A 127 14.57 8.58 5.06
CA CYS A 127 13.59 8.41 6.13
C CYS A 127 13.67 9.57 7.16
N LEU A 128 14.86 9.98 7.57
CA LEU A 128 15.05 11.09 8.51
C LEU A 128 14.56 12.43 7.95
N SER A 129 14.53 12.63 6.63
CA SER A 129 14.01 13.83 6.01
C SER A 129 12.48 13.86 5.87
N ALA A 130 11.81 12.73 6.06
CA ALA A 130 10.38 12.57 5.80
C ALA A 130 9.51 13.15 6.92
N ASP A 131 8.42 13.81 6.55
CA ASP A 131 7.33 14.19 7.46
C ASP A 131 6.34 13.04 7.64
N ILE A 132 6.18 12.22 6.60
CA ILE A 132 5.29 11.06 6.57
C ILE A 132 6.07 9.89 5.99
N ILE A 133 6.04 8.73 6.65
CA ILE A 133 6.64 7.49 6.13
C ILE A 133 5.56 6.41 6.04
N ILE A 134 5.38 5.85 4.85
CA ILE A 134 4.48 4.71 4.62
C ILE A 134 5.35 3.48 4.39
N VAL A 135 5.25 2.50 5.29
CA VAL A 135 6.13 1.33 5.31
C VAL A 135 5.39 0.10 4.79
N ALA A 136 5.76 -0.39 3.62
CA ALA A 136 5.11 -1.50 2.93
C ALA A 136 6.14 -2.44 2.27
N LEU A 137 7.04 -2.99 3.09
CA LEU A 137 8.17 -3.83 2.66
C LEU A 137 7.91 -5.32 2.84
N GLY A 138 7.07 -5.69 3.82
CA GLY A 138 6.91 -7.07 4.27
C GLY A 138 8.15 -7.61 4.99
N VAL A 139 8.92 -6.73 5.64
CA VAL A 139 10.13 -7.06 6.41
C VAL A 139 9.91 -6.63 7.86
N PRO A 140 9.69 -7.57 8.78
CA PRO A 140 9.41 -7.25 10.19
C PRO A 140 10.43 -6.34 10.84
N GLU A 141 9.94 -5.31 11.54
CA GLU A 141 10.76 -4.39 12.35
C GLU A 141 11.92 -3.72 11.58
N PHE A 142 11.72 -3.46 10.28
CA PHE A 142 12.71 -2.84 9.42
C PHE A 142 12.98 -1.38 9.79
N LEU A 143 11.90 -0.56 9.93
CA LEU A 143 12.03 0.85 10.30
C LEU A 143 12.27 0.97 11.81
N LYS A 144 13.40 1.56 12.18
CA LYS A 144 13.84 1.71 13.57
C LYS A 144 13.81 3.16 14.03
N GLY A 145 13.92 3.39 15.35
CA GLY A 145 13.89 4.72 15.95
C GLY A 145 14.96 5.67 15.43
N ASP A 146 16.15 5.18 15.10
CA ASP A 146 17.25 5.96 14.55
C ASP A 146 17.07 6.35 13.05
N MET A 147 16.00 5.90 12.44
CA MET A 147 15.64 6.19 11.03
C MET A 147 14.50 7.21 10.88
N VAL A 148 13.92 7.67 11.96
CA VAL A 148 12.77 8.59 11.92
C VAL A 148 13.10 9.89 12.65
N LYS A 149 12.55 11.00 12.16
CA LYS A 149 12.65 12.27 12.87
C LYS A 149 11.51 12.43 13.87
N GLU A 150 11.73 13.26 14.89
CA GLU A 150 10.73 13.60 15.87
C GLU A 150 9.47 14.21 15.22
N GLY A 151 8.30 13.77 15.64
CA GLY A 151 7.02 14.23 15.13
C GLY A 151 6.66 13.75 13.71
N ALA A 152 7.42 12.82 13.12
CA ALA A 152 7.02 12.22 11.85
C ALA A 152 5.77 11.36 12.01
N VAL A 153 4.93 11.31 10.98
CA VAL A 153 3.78 10.41 10.90
C VAL A 153 4.21 9.11 10.24
N ILE A 154 3.98 7.98 10.92
CA ILE A 154 4.36 6.66 10.42
C ILE A 154 3.12 5.82 10.17
N VAL A 155 2.99 5.29 8.97
CA VAL A 155 1.95 4.32 8.60
C VAL A 155 2.59 2.99 8.32
N ASP A 156 2.42 2.04 9.25
CA ASP A 156 2.90 0.67 9.10
C ASP A 156 1.85 -0.18 8.39
N VAL A 157 2.17 -0.61 7.19
CA VAL A 157 1.32 -1.48 6.34
C VAL A 157 1.74 -2.95 6.45
N GLY A 158 2.92 -3.20 7.03
CA GLY A 158 3.48 -4.53 7.17
C GLY A 158 2.62 -5.45 8.03
N THR A 159 2.42 -6.68 7.57
CA THR A 159 1.73 -7.72 8.35
C THR A 159 2.39 -9.06 8.10
N THR A 160 3.35 -9.40 8.95
CA THR A 160 4.13 -10.63 8.81
C THR A 160 3.90 -11.54 10.03
N ARG A 161 3.68 -12.83 9.77
CA ARG A 161 3.63 -13.85 10.82
C ARG A 161 5.05 -14.24 11.20
N VAL A 162 5.43 -13.99 12.44
CA VAL A 162 6.73 -14.43 13.00
C VAL A 162 6.50 -15.51 14.06
N PRO A 163 7.35 -16.53 14.15
CA PRO A 163 7.23 -17.58 15.17
C PRO A 163 7.21 -16.99 16.58
N ASP A 164 6.28 -17.44 17.42
CA ASP A 164 6.16 -17.04 18.82
C ASP A 164 5.62 -18.22 19.65
N ALA A 165 6.50 -18.91 20.34
CA ALA A 165 6.16 -20.07 21.16
C ALA A 165 5.28 -19.72 22.39
N THR A 166 5.18 -18.44 22.77
CA THR A 166 4.34 -18.00 23.89
C THR A 166 2.86 -17.88 23.50
N ARG A 167 2.56 -17.83 22.20
CA ARG A 167 1.20 -17.74 21.67
C ARG A 167 0.63 -19.12 21.38
N LYS A 168 -0.66 -19.32 21.70
CA LYS A 168 -1.39 -20.57 21.37
C LYS A 168 -1.38 -20.87 19.86
N SER A 169 -1.32 -19.84 19.01
CA SER A 169 -1.25 -19.97 17.55
C SER A 169 0.15 -20.33 17.03
N GLY A 170 1.19 -20.33 17.88
CA GLY A 170 2.59 -20.54 17.50
C GLY A 170 3.23 -19.34 16.78
N PHE A 171 2.52 -18.23 16.58
CA PHE A 171 3.02 -17.03 15.90
C PHE A 171 2.39 -15.74 16.44
N LYS A 172 3.07 -14.62 16.23
CA LYS A 172 2.52 -13.26 16.37
C LYS A 172 2.53 -12.55 15.02
N LEU A 173 1.63 -11.57 14.87
CA LEU A 173 1.67 -10.62 13.78
C LEU A 173 2.62 -9.49 14.16
N THR A 174 3.49 -9.12 13.22
CA THR A 174 4.48 -8.06 13.40
C THR A 174 4.44 -7.16 12.17
N GLY A 175 4.45 -5.85 12.38
CA GLY A 175 4.57 -4.86 11.33
C GLY A 175 6.00 -4.72 10.81
N ASP A 176 6.17 -3.85 9.84
CA ASP A 176 7.49 -3.49 9.28
C ASP A 176 8.21 -2.44 10.14
N VAL A 177 7.52 -1.87 11.14
CA VAL A 177 8.05 -0.84 12.04
C VAL A 177 8.43 -1.47 13.40
N LYS A 178 9.59 -1.09 13.92
CA LYS A 178 10.00 -1.40 15.30
C LYS A 178 9.23 -0.50 16.26
N PHE A 179 7.99 -0.90 16.59
CA PHE A 179 7.01 -0.07 17.28
C PHE A 179 7.55 0.56 18.56
N ASP A 180 8.20 -0.22 19.42
CA ASP A 180 8.67 0.25 20.73
C ASP A 180 9.77 1.33 20.64
N GLU A 181 10.52 1.36 19.52
CA GLU A 181 11.55 2.38 19.27
C GLU A 181 10.97 3.62 18.57
N VAL A 182 9.96 3.43 17.70
CA VAL A 182 9.43 4.47 16.81
C VAL A 182 8.29 5.23 17.45
N ALA A 183 7.35 4.56 18.13
CA ALA A 183 6.17 5.19 18.71
C ALA A 183 6.45 6.33 19.71
N PRO A 184 7.52 6.29 20.54
CA PRO A 184 7.83 7.40 21.43
C PRO A 184 8.34 8.67 20.74
N ILE A 185 8.76 8.57 19.46
CA ILE A 185 9.39 9.65 18.68
C ILE A 185 8.37 10.30 17.73
N CYS A 186 7.39 9.52 17.29
CA CYS A 186 6.45 9.87 16.23
C CYS A 186 5.15 10.45 16.79
N LEU A 187 4.34 11.00 15.89
CA LEU A 187 3.01 11.53 16.16
C LEU A 187 1.98 10.42 16.08
#